data_0ad62ee59cf0c0fd3e873adcdff0b4ce
#
_entry.id   0ad62ee59cf0c0fd3e873adcdff0b4ce
#
_cell.length_a   1.000
_cell.length_b   1.000
_cell.length_c   1.000
_cell.angle_alpha   90.00
_cell.angle_beta   90.00
_cell.angle_gamma   90.00
#
_symmetry.space_group_name_H-M   'P 1'
#
loop_
_entity.id
_entity.type
_entity.pdbx_description
1 polymer ?
#
loop_
_entity_poly.entity_id
_entity_poly.type
_entity_poly.pdbx_seq_one_letter_code
_entity_poly.pdbx_strand_id
1 'polypeptide(L)'
;MKRKYTFSIILFILFEVIAVTLWLTKDNMFYLLNFSYIGTCLALGTALFTAGKSCARHFVQLAVGSYMLFYLGVISQENMQIEGFWYYLFLGTFEAATIHYAIAKIFGPLLFGRGWCGYACWTAMILDFLPFKRPLKPRVKKLGILRYVMFVCSLALVSGLFLMKVAHLEKIMFYLFLLGNAFYYIVGIAIAYIFKDNRAFCKYLCPITIFLKPMSYYSLLRVHCDENKCVHCNKCLKVCPMNVEVNKESRNRKNGTDCILCYECTKECPVKALR
;
A
#
# COMPACT_ATOMS: atom_id res chain seq x y z
N MET A 1 25.77 -11.88 -13.99
CA MET A 1 25.51 -11.22 -12.69
C MET A 1 24.86 -9.84 -12.83
N LYS A 2 25.24 -9.02 -13.81
CA LYS A 2 24.74 -7.63 -13.99
C LYS A 2 23.21 -7.49 -14.21
N ARG A 3 22.57 -8.42 -14.90
CA ARG A 3 21.13 -8.36 -15.24
C ARG A 3 20.16 -8.66 -14.08
N LYS A 4 20.66 -9.28 -13.00
CA LYS A 4 19.83 -9.76 -11.87
C LYS A 4 19.30 -8.62 -10.99
N TYR A 5 20.08 -7.54 -10.81
CA TYR A 5 19.73 -6.40 -9.93
C TYR A 5 19.30 -5.14 -10.71
N THR A 6 19.13 -5.24 -12.04
CA THR A 6 18.75 -4.10 -12.88
C THR A 6 17.48 -3.41 -12.39
N PHE A 7 16.47 -4.18 -11.97
CA PHE A 7 15.22 -3.61 -11.47
C PHE A 7 15.43 -2.80 -10.17
N SER A 8 16.26 -3.29 -9.25
CA SER A 8 16.58 -2.57 -8.01
C SER A 8 17.31 -1.25 -8.28
N ILE A 9 18.20 -1.25 -9.25
CA ILE A 9 18.96 -0.04 -9.66
C ILE A 9 18.00 0.96 -10.34
N ILE A 10 17.15 0.51 -11.26
CA ILE A 10 16.16 1.38 -11.92
C ILE A 10 15.23 2.02 -10.88
N LEU A 11 14.76 1.22 -9.91
CA LEU A 11 13.89 1.71 -8.87
C LEU A 11 14.58 2.75 -7.98
N PHE A 12 15.85 2.52 -7.61
CA PHE A 12 16.66 3.49 -6.87
C PHE A 12 16.79 4.81 -7.65
N ILE A 13 17.22 4.73 -8.92
CA ILE A 13 17.40 5.92 -9.76
C ILE A 13 16.07 6.69 -9.91
N LEU A 14 14.95 5.99 -10.10
CA LEU A 14 13.62 6.61 -10.18
C LEU A 14 13.31 7.45 -8.94
N PHE A 15 13.57 6.90 -7.76
CA PHE A 15 13.29 7.60 -6.51
C PHE A 15 14.26 8.77 -6.28
N GLU A 16 15.54 8.62 -6.66
CA GLU A 16 16.51 9.73 -6.60
C GLU A 16 16.13 10.86 -7.56
N VAL A 17 15.67 10.55 -8.77
CA VAL A 17 15.16 11.57 -9.70
C VAL A 17 13.97 12.31 -9.09
N ILE A 18 13.02 11.61 -8.47
CA ILE A 18 11.89 12.23 -7.76
C ILE A 18 12.41 13.12 -6.61
N ALA A 19 13.32 12.60 -5.80
CA ALA A 19 13.93 13.30 -4.66
C ALA A 19 14.57 14.61 -5.06
N VAL A 20 15.45 14.56 -6.07
CA VAL A 20 16.17 15.74 -6.59
C VAL A 20 15.19 16.73 -7.25
N THR A 21 14.25 16.25 -8.04
CA THR A 21 13.25 17.11 -8.69
C THR A 21 12.42 17.88 -7.65
N LEU A 22 11.92 17.19 -6.63
CA LEU A 22 11.14 17.82 -5.57
C LEU A 22 11.99 18.76 -4.71
N TRP A 23 13.23 18.42 -4.42
CA TRP A 23 14.15 19.30 -3.73
C TRP A 23 14.37 20.60 -4.50
N LEU A 24 14.69 20.53 -5.79
CA LEU A 24 14.93 21.71 -6.63
C LEU A 24 13.67 22.55 -6.87
N THR A 25 12.49 21.92 -6.97
CA THR A 25 11.23 22.63 -7.24
C THR A 25 10.60 23.25 -5.99
N LYS A 26 10.84 22.66 -4.82
CA LYS A 26 10.27 23.10 -3.54
C LYS A 26 11.29 23.80 -2.63
N ASP A 27 12.55 23.87 -3.04
CA ASP A 27 13.68 24.42 -2.26
C ASP A 27 13.72 23.91 -0.81
N ASN A 28 13.42 22.62 -0.63
CA ASN A 28 13.34 22.01 0.70
C ASN A 28 14.09 20.67 0.73
N MET A 29 15.16 20.62 1.49
CA MET A 29 16.05 19.46 1.69
C MET A 29 15.29 18.24 2.24
N PHE A 30 14.17 18.45 2.92
CA PHE A 30 13.33 17.37 3.44
C PHE A 30 12.91 16.39 2.32
N TYR A 31 12.53 16.90 1.13
CA TYR A 31 12.11 16.03 0.02
C TYR A 31 13.24 15.14 -0.49
N LEU A 32 14.47 15.68 -0.54
CA LEU A 32 15.64 14.89 -0.91
C LEU A 32 15.82 13.73 0.06
N LEU A 33 15.91 14.00 1.36
CA LEU A 33 16.13 12.98 2.38
C LEU A 33 14.99 11.95 2.44
N ASN A 34 13.73 12.41 2.35
CA ASN A 34 12.55 11.57 2.42
C ASN A 34 12.49 10.55 1.28
N PHE A 35 12.61 11.01 0.04
CA PHE A 35 12.50 10.13 -1.13
C PHE A 35 13.73 9.28 -1.35
N SER A 36 14.93 9.77 -1.04
CA SER A 36 16.17 8.96 -1.06
C SER A 36 16.12 7.84 -0.02
N TYR A 37 15.61 8.11 1.20
CA TYR A 37 15.40 7.06 2.20
C TYR A 37 14.43 5.97 1.72
N ILE A 38 13.25 6.36 1.23
CA ILE A 38 12.24 5.43 0.73
C ILE A 38 12.78 4.64 -0.46
N GLY A 39 13.44 5.32 -1.41
CA GLY A 39 14.04 4.72 -2.60
C GLY A 39 15.12 3.70 -2.25
N THR A 40 16.01 4.03 -1.31
CA THR A 40 17.03 3.13 -0.79
C THR A 40 16.42 1.88 -0.15
N CYS A 41 15.41 2.04 0.72
CA CYS A 41 14.72 0.91 1.35
C CYS A 41 14.05 -0.02 0.32
N LEU A 42 13.39 0.54 -0.69
CA LEU A 42 12.74 -0.21 -1.76
C LEU A 42 13.77 -0.93 -2.65
N ALA A 43 14.88 -0.27 -3.01
CA ALA A 43 15.94 -0.85 -3.80
C ALA A 43 16.64 -2.01 -3.07
N LEU A 44 16.96 -1.82 -1.79
CA LEU A 44 17.52 -2.88 -0.95
C LEU A 44 16.55 -4.06 -0.80
N GLY A 45 15.26 -3.78 -0.57
CA GLY A 45 14.24 -4.81 -0.47
C GLY A 45 14.08 -5.62 -1.74
N THR A 46 14.08 -4.97 -2.90
CA THR A 46 14.02 -5.68 -4.20
C THR A 46 15.31 -6.45 -4.49
N ALA A 47 16.47 -5.97 -4.05
CA ALA A 47 17.74 -6.69 -4.14
C ALA A 47 17.74 -7.95 -3.23
N LEU A 48 17.26 -7.83 -1.98
CA LEU A 48 17.08 -8.96 -1.06
C LEU A 48 16.09 -10.00 -1.62
N PHE A 49 14.99 -9.53 -2.20
CA PHE A 49 14.01 -10.41 -2.86
C PHE A 49 14.66 -11.18 -4.02
N THR A 50 15.43 -10.49 -4.85
CA THR A 50 16.17 -11.08 -5.98
C THR A 50 17.24 -12.07 -5.51
N ALA A 51 17.82 -11.84 -4.32
CA ALA A 51 18.73 -12.75 -3.64
C ALA A 51 18.04 -13.96 -2.99
N GLY A 52 16.69 -14.04 -3.07
CA GLY A 52 15.91 -15.16 -2.52
C GLY A 52 15.64 -15.08 -1.02
N LYS A 53 15.88 -13.93 -0.37
CA LYS A 53 15.66 -13.76 1.07
C LYS A 53 14.16 -13.62 1.36
N SER A 54 13.61 -14.49 2.21
CA SER A 54 12.18 -14.49 2.57
C SER A 54 11.74 -13.27 3.37
N CYS A 55 12.65 -12.64 4.10
CA CYS A 55 12.38 -11.43 4.91
C CYS A 55 12.30 -10.14 4.10
N ALA A 56 12.68 -10.14 2.81
CA ALA A 56 12.81 -8.94 1.98
C ALA A 56 11.59 -8.02 2.05
N ARG A 57 10.38 -8.58 1.89
CA ARG A 57 9.13 -7.81 1.94
C ARG A 57 8.89 -7.18 3.32
N HIS A 58 9.05 -7.96 4.39
CA HIS A 58 8.83 -7.49 5.75
C HIS A 58 9.88 -6.44 6.17
N PHE A 59 11.13 -6.58 5.69
CA PHE A 59 12.16 -5.58 5.90
C PHE A 59 11.75 -4.20 5.33
N VAL A 60 11.35 -4.16 4.06
CA VAL A 60 10.88 -2.90 3.44
C VAL A 60 9.67 -2.35 4.18
N GLN A 61 8.70 -3.23 4.48
CA GLN A 61 7.46 -2.84 5.13
C GLN A 61 7.71 -2.24 6.52
N LEU A 62 8.65 -2.82 7.27
CA LEU A 62 9.04 -2.31 8.58
C LEU A 62 9.79 -0.98 8.45
N ALA A 63 10.81 -0.91 7.58
CA ALA A 63 11.62 0.29 7.40
C ALA A 63 10.78 1.49 6.91
N VAL A 64 10.06 1.33 5.80
CA VAL A 64 9.25 2.42 5.24
C VAL A 64 8.00 2.67 6.06
N GLY A 65 7.31 1.63 6.53
CA GLY A 65 6.11 1.76 7.34
C GLY A 65 6.36 2.46 8.68
N SER A 66 7.44 2.12 9.38
CA SER A 66 7.83 2.79 10.62
C SER A 66 8.23 4.25 10.38
N TYR A 67 8.99 4.52 9.32
CA TYR A 67 9.34 5.89 8.93
C TYR A 67 8.10 6.74 8.69
N MET A 68 7.13 6.23 7.92
CA MET A 68 5.89 6.94 7.62
C MET A 68 5.02 7.17 8.87
N LEU A 69 4.95 6.18 9.76
CA LEU A 69 4.13 6.28 10.96
C LEU A 69 4.77 7.18 12.01
N PHE A 70 6.03 6.91 12.36
CA PHE A 70 6.67 7.58 13.49
C PHE A 70 7.31 8.90 13.09
N TYR A 71 8.15 8.91 12.04
CA TYR A 71 8.86 10.15 11.68
C TYR A 71 7.91 11.16 11.06
N LEU A 72 7.22 10.81 9.96
CA LEU A 72 6.31 11.75 9.31
C LEU A 72 5.04 12.00 10.13
N GLY A 73 4.42 10.95 10.65
CA GLY A 73 3.15 11.07 11.35
C GLY A 73 3.25 11.64 12.75
N VAL A 74 4.18 11.14 13.59
CA VAL A 74 4.26 11.54 15.00
C VAL A 74 5.25 12.68 15.21
N ILE A 75 6.48 12.59 14.67
CA ILE A 75 7.52 13.60 14.92
C ILE A 75 7.26 14.86 14.08
N SER A 76 7.02 14.70 12.78
CA SER A 76 6.70 15.84 11.89
C SER A 76 5.24 16.31 12.00
N GLN A 77 4.40 15.60 12.78
CA GLN A 77 2.97 15.89 13.02
C GLN A 77 2.12 15.97 11.75
N GLU A 78 2.56 15.28 10.68
CA GLU A 78 1.87 15.24 9.41
C GLU A 78 0.77 14.17 9.38
N ASN A 79 -0.46 14.56 9.04
CA ASN A 79 -1.51 13.57 8.84
C ASN A 79 -1.38 12.91 7.46
N MET A 80 -0.71 11.76 7.42
CA MET A 80 -0.49 10.96 6.22
C MET A 80 -1.64 10.00 5.89
N GLN A 81 -2.76 10.05 6.64
CA GLN A 81 -3.99 9.32 6.34
C GLN A 81 -4.86 10.06 5.31
N ILE A 82 -6.01 9.49 4.99
CA ILE A 82 -6.92 10.05 3.99
C ILE A 82 -7.49 11.40 4.42
N GLU A 83 -7.63 11.62 5.72
CA GLU A 83 -8.08 12.89 6.32
C GLU A 83 -7.07 14.01 6.04
N GLY A 84 -5.77 13.75 6.16
CA GLY A 84 -4.73 14.70 5.78
C GLY A 84 -4.71 14.99 4.29
N PHE A 85 -4.99 13.99 3.43
CA PHE A 85 -5.11 14.22 1.99
C PHE A 85 -6.25 15.20 1.68
N TRP A 86 -7.44 15.04 2.30
CA TRP A 86 -8.56 15.99 2.13
C TRP A 86 -8.22 17.37 2.67
N TYR A 87 -7.56 17.45 3.82
CA TYR A 87 -7.14 18.70 4.44
C TYR A 87 -6.26 19.53 3.51
N TYR A 88 -5.15 18.98 3.02
CA TYR A 88 -4.24 19.68 2.11
C TYR A 88 -4.90 19.97 0.74
N LEU A 89 -5.77 19.10 0.27
CA LEU A 89 -6.52 19.33 -0.96
C LEU A 89 -7.45 20.56 -0.83
N PHE A 90 -8.14 20.71 0.30
CA PHE A 90 -9.02 21.85 0.55
C PHE A 90 -8.26 23.15 0.81
N LEU A 91 -7.05 23.07 1.36
CA LEU A 91 -6.14 24.21 1.46
C LEU A 91 -5.59 24.66 0.09
N GLY A 92 -5.71 23.83 -0.94
CA GLY A 92 -5.11 24.09 -2.25
C GLY A 92 -3.58 23.94 -2.25
N THR A 93 -3.00 23.24 -1.25
CA THR A 93 -1.56 23.04 -1.14
C THR A 93 -1.17 21.65 -1.66
N PHE A 94 -0.11 21.61 -2.48
CA PHE A 94 0.42 20.34 -2.98
C PHE A 94 1.68 19.96 -2.20
N GLU A 95 1.48 19.49 -0.97
CA GLU A 95 2.53 19.16 0.00
C GLU A 95 2.16 17.90 0.81
N ALA A 96 3.09 17.40 1.62
CA ALA A 96 2.87 16.32 2.58
C ALA A 96 1.97 15.18 2.05
N ALA A 97 0.78 15.03 2.61
CA ALA A 97 -0.15 13.97 2.25
C ALA A 97 -0.60 14.02 0.78
N THR A 98 -0.78 15.19 0.17
CA THR A 98 -1.17 15.28 -1.25
C THR A 98 -0.08 14.75 -2.17
N ILE A 99 1.20 15.06 -1.93
CA ILE A 99 2.33 14.48 -2.68
C ILE A 99 2.39 12.98 -2.47
N HIS A 100 2.28 12.54 -1.20
CA HIS A 100 2.28 11.10 -0.88
C HIS A 100 1.16 10.36 -1.62
N TYR A 101 -0.07 10.91 -1.62
CA TYR A 101 -1.19 10.27 -2.30
C TYR A 101 -1.03 10.29 -3.82
N ALA A 102 -0.57 11.38 -4.40
CA ALA A 102 -0.28 11.45 -5.82
C ALA A 102 0.72 10.36 -6.23
N ILE A 103 1.89 10.32 -5.57
CA ILE A 103 2.96 9.39 -5.93
C ILE A 103 2.62 7.94 -5.56
N ALA A 104 2.14 7.69 -4.34
CA ALA A 104 2.01 6.32 -3.83
C ALA A 104 0.64 5.68 -4.01
N LYS A 105 -0.44 6.48 -4.16
CA LYS A 105 -1.83 5.96 -4.17
C LYS A 105 -2.55 6.19 -5.50
N ILE A 106 -2.11 7.15 -6.32
CA ILE A 106 -2.71 7.45 -7.63
C ILE A 106 -1.78 6.98 -8.74
N PHE A 107 -0.61 7.60 -8.93
CA PHE A 107 0.28 7.30 -10.04
C PHE A 107 1.09 6.01 -9.83
N GLY A 108 1.59 5.74 -8.63
CA GLY A 108 2.34 4.54 -8.32
C GLY A 108 1.60 3.24 -8.67
N PRO A 109 0.31 3.09 -8.36
CA PRO A 109 -0.47 1.93 -8.76
C PRO A 109 -0.59 1.66 -10.26
N LEU A 110 -0.38 2.65 -11.13
CA LEU A 110 -0.25 2.45 -12.56
C LEU A 110 1.01 1.63 -12.91
N LEU A 111 2.06 1.74 -12.11
CA LEU A 111 3.29 0.98 -12.30
C LEU A 111 3.22 -0.38 -11.60
N PHE A 112 2.94 -0.42 -10.30
CA PHE A 112 3.07 -1.60 -9.45
C PHE A 112 1.78 -1.98 -8.70
N GLY A 113 0.61 -1.61 -9.22
CA GLY A 113 -0.68 -1.98 -8.62
C GLY A 113 -0.76 -1.61 -7.14
N ARG A 114 -1.20 -2.54 -6.28
CA ARG A 114 -1.22 -2.35 -4.82
C ARG A 114 0.08 -2.74 -4.13
N GLY A 115 1.23 -2.71 -4.82
CA GLY A 115 2.54 -3.00 -4.23
C GLY A 115 2.85 -2.17 -2.98
N TRP A 116 2.45 -0.90 -2.96
CA TRP A 116 2.57 -0.05 -1.77
C TRP A 116 1.94 -0.68 -0.52
N CYS A 117 0.76 -1.29 -0.64
CA CYS A 117 0.10 -2.01 0.46
C CYS A 117 0.88 -3.25 0.92
N GLY A 118 1.69 -3.82 0.05
CA GLY A 118 2.54 -4.96 0.35
C GLY A 118 3.87 -4.59 1.01
N TYR A 119 4.41 -3.40 0.72
CA TYR A 119 5.80 -3.06 1.03
C TYR A 119 6.00 -1.80 1.89
N ALA A 120 5.05 -0.87 1.96
CA ALA A 120 5.27 0.41 2.62
C ALA A 120 4.11 0.87 3.54
N CYS A 121 2.99 0.15 3.56
CA CYS A 121 1.82 0.55 4.33
C CYS A 121 2.03 0.24 5.83
N TRP A 122 2.02 1.25 6.67
CA TRP A 122 2.20 1.12 8.13
C TRP A 122 1.05 0.36 8.81
N THR A 123 -0.20 0.53 8.38
CA THR A 123 -1.32 -0.27 8.91
C THR A 123 -1.11 -1.76 8.62
N ALA A 124 -0.74 -2.08 7.38
CA ALA A 124 -0.49 -3.45 6.96
C ALA A 124 0.78 -4.04 7.62
N MET A 125 1.75 -3.21 7.99
CA MET A 125 2.95 -3.60 8.72
C MET A 125 2.57 -4.36 10.00
N ILE A 126 1.70 -3.80 10.82
CA ILE A 126 1.25 -4.44 12.07
C ILE A 126 0.38 -5.67 11.78
N LEU A 127 -0.57 -5.56 10.84
CA LEU A 127 -1.50 -6.65 10.56
C LEU A 127 -0.81 -7.90 9.98
N ASP A 128 0.31 -7.75 9.27
CA ASP A 128 1.04 -8.89 8.71
C ASP A 128 1.76 -9.76 9.76
N PHE A 129 1.95 -9.26 10.98
CA PHE A 129 2.47 -10.05 12.11
C PHE A 129 1.43 -10.94 12.76
N LEU A 130 0.14 -10.74 12.48
CA LEU A 130 -0.92 -11.60 13.00
C LEU A 130 -0.81 -13.04 12.45
N PRO A 131 -1.40 -14.05 13.13
CA PRO A 131 -1.18 -15.46 12.78
C PRO A 131 -1.92 -15.92 11.51
N PHE A 132 -2.87 -15.15 10.99
CA PHE A 132 -3.75 -15.56 9.88
C PHE A 132 -3.23 -15.10 8.51
N LYS A 133 -1.97 -15.42 8.18
CA LYS A 133 -1.32 -15.01 6.93
C LYS A 133 -2.01 -15.53 5.67
N ARG A 134 -2.66 -16.69 5.78
CA ARG A 134 -3.42 -17.35 4.71
C ARG A 134 -4.90 -17.35 5.12
N PRO A 135 -5.76 -16.65 4.41
CA PRO A 135 -7.19 -16.59 4.76
C PRO A 135 -7.81 -17.98 4.67
N LEU A 136 -8.52 -18.39 5.71
CA LEU A 136 -9.20 -19.70 5.75
C LEU A 136 -10.52 -19.70 4.98
N LYS A 137 -11.12 -18.53 4.78
CA LYS A 137 -12.43 -18.37 4.14
C LYS A 137 -12.31 -17.55 2.85
N PRO A 138 -13.16 -17.81 1.86
CA PRO A 138 -13.24 -16.98 0.67
C PRO A 138 -13.70 -15.56 1.04
N ARG A 139 -13.36 -14.61 0.18
CA ARG A 139 -13.70 -13.20 0.38
C ARG A 139 -15.20 -12.96 0.30
N VAL A 140 -15.76 -12.26 1.28
CA VAL A 140 -17.16 -11.80 1.29
C VAL A 140 -17.28 -10.52 0.47
N LYS A 141 -17.71 -10.61 -0.79
CA LYS A 141 -17.76 -9.48 -1.73
C LYS A 141 -18.63 -8.31 -1.23
N LYS A 142 -19.76 -8.59 -0.58
CA LYS A 142 -20.70 -7.58 -0.07
C LYS A 142 -20.08 -6.66 0.99
N LEU A 143 -19.21 -7.18 1.85
CA LEU A 143 -18.51 -6.35 2.86
C LEU A 143 -17.58 -5.29 2.28
N GLY A 144 -17.22 -5.43 1.00
CA GLY A 144 -16.42 -4.41 0.32
C GLY A 144 -17.10 -3.04 0.20
N ILE A 145 -18.40 -2.93 0.48
CA ILE A 145 -19.11 -1.65 0.55
C ILE A 145 -18.61 -0.76 1.70
N LEU A 146 -18.17 -1.36 2.80
CA LEU A 146 -17.72 -0.62 3.99
C LEU A 146 -16.56 0.34 3.70
N ARG A 147 -15.71 0.05 2.71
CA ARG A 147 -14.64 0.98 2.30
C ARG A 147 -15.18 2.31 1.76
N TYR A 148 -16.32 2.27 1.06
CA TYR A 148 -16.96 3.47 0.55
C TYR A 148 -17.60 4.27 1.68
N VAL A 149 -18.17 3.59 2.66
CA VAL A 149 -18.69 4.25 3.88
C VAL A 149 -17.56 4.95 4.60
N MET A 150 -16.44 4.27 4.86
CA MET A 150 -15.26 4.87 5.51
C MET A 150 -14.71 6.07 4.71
N PHE A 151 -14.68 5.96 3.38
CA PHE A 151 -14.24 7.04 2.50
C PHE A 151 -15.15 8.26 2.59
N VAL A 152 -16.47 8.06 2.50
CA VAL A 152 -17.45 9.16 2.61
C VAL A 152 -17.43 9.76 4.01
N CYS A 153 -17.31 8.95 5.05
CA CYS A 153 -17.21 9.45 6.43
C CYS A 153 -15.95 10.33 6.63
N SER A 154 -14.79 9.91 6.10
CA SER A 154 -13.56 10.71 6.20
C SER A 154 -13.68 12.03 5.44
N LEU A 155 -14.25 12.01 4.24
CA LEU A 155 -14.51 13.21 3.45
C LEU A 155 -15.50 14.15 4.15
N ALA A 156 -16.62 13.63 4.65
CA ALA A 156 -17.64 14.39 5.36
C ALA A 156 -17.09 15.03 6.63
N LEU A 157 -16.28 14.28 7.40
CA LEU A 157 -15.63 14.77 8.61
C LEU A 157 -14.74 16.00 8.30
N VAL A 158 -13.82 15.87 7.37
CA VAL A 158 -12.88 16.95 7.04
C VAL A 158 -13.61 18.13 6.39
N SER A 159 -14.57 17.87 5.49
CA SER A 159 -15.41 18.91 4.89
C SER A 159 -16.21 19.68 5.93
N GLY A 160 -16.78 18.98 6.91
CA GLY A 160 -17.52 19.59 8.02
C GLY A 160 -16.62 20.51 8.87
N LEU A 161 -15.43 20.04 9.26
CA LEU A 161 -14.46 20.85 10.00
C LEU A 161 -14.02 22.09 9.23
N PHE A 162 -13.86 21.96 7.91
CA PHE A 162 -13.49 23.09 7.04
C PHE A 162 -14.61 24.13 6.93
N LEU A 163 -15.85 23.69 6.67
CA LEU A 163 -17.02 24.56 6.55
C LEU A 163 -17.34 25.29 7.87
N MET A 164 -17.15 24.62 9.00
CA MET A 164 -17.33 25.21 10.33
C MET A 164 -16.20 26.16 10.73
N LYS A 165 -15.17 26.34 9.88
CA LYS A 165 -14.00 27.20 10.14
C LYS A 165 -13.38 26.97 11.52
N VAL A 166 -13.22 25.70 11.89
CA VAL A 166 -12.71 25.32 13.21
C VAL A 166 -11.29 25.85 13.39
N ALA A 167 -11.04 26.53 14.53
CA ALA A 167 -9.72 27.04 14.87
C ALA A 167 -8.72 25.90 15.09
N HIS A 168 -7.44 26.15 14.79
CA HIS A 168 -6.34 25.18 14.98
C HIS A 168 -6.55 23.84 14.29
N LEU A 169 -7.10 23.86 13.07
CA LEU A 169 -7.43 22.65 12.32
C LEU A 169 -6.21 21.74 12.09
N GLU A 170 -5.01 22.30 11.96
CA GLU A 170 -3.75 21.54 11.87
C GLU A 170 -3.53 20.61 13.06
N LYS A 171 -3.71 21.13 14.29
CA LYS A 171 -3.61 20.30 15.51
C LYS A 171 -4.68 19.22 15.55
N ILE A 172 -5.89 19.55 15.10
CA ILE A 172 -6.98 18.56 15.01
C ILE A 172 -6.60 17.45 14.02
N MET A 173 -6.00 17.78 12.86
CA MET A 173 -5.53 16.80 11.89
C MET A 173 -4.47 15.86 12.50
N PHE A 174 -3.57 16.38 13.34
CA PHE A 174 -2.60 15.54 14.05
C PHE A 174 -3.29 14.56 15.02
N TYR A 175 -4.24 15.02 15.82
CA TYR A 175 -5.00 14.13 16.71
C TYR A 175 -5.85 13.12 15.93
N LEU A 176 -6.44 13.52 14.82
CA LEU A 176 -7.15 12.59 13.93
C LEU A 176 -6.21 11.52 13.36
N PHE A 177 -4.96 11.87 13.05
CA PHE A 177 -3.96 10.87 12.65
C PHE A 177 -3.68 9.86 13.77
N LEU A 178 -3.48 10.29 15.00
CA LEU A 178 -3.22 9.40 16.13
C LEU A 178 -4.42 8.50 16.41
N LEU A 179 -5.61 9.10 16.57
CA LEU A 179 -6.84 8.36 16.88
C LEU A 179 -7.28 7.47 15.70
N GLY A 180 -7.13 7.95 14.47
CA GLY A 180 -7.44 7.19 13.27
C GLY A 180 -6.54 5.96 13.12
N ASN A 181 -5.23 6.08 13.42
CA ASN A 181 -4.33 4.91 13.43
C ASN A 181 -4.70 3.93 14.54
N ALA A 182 -4.97 4.41 15.76
CA ALA A 182 -5.42 3.56 16.86
C ALA A 182 -6.72 2.81 16.48
N PHE A 183 -7.69 3.51 15.92
CA PHE A 183 -8.91 2.90 15.40
C PHE A 183 -8.64 1.85 14.31
N TYR A 184 -7.78 2.15 13.33
CA TYR A 184 -7.44 1.21 12.26
C TYR A 184 -6.75 -0.05 12.79
N TYR A 185 -5.90 0.09 13.81
CA TYR A 185 -5.26 -1.07 14.43
C TYR A 185 -6.24 -1.89 15.26
N ILE A 186 -7.03 -1.25 16.12
CA ILE A 186 -8.01 -1.95 16.97
C ILE A 186 -9.02 -2.71 16.09
N VAL A 187 -9.65 -2.01 15.15
CA VAL A 187 -10.63 -2.62 14.24
C VAL A 187 -9.95 -3.64 13.33
N GLY A 188 -8.77 -3.33 12.80
CA GLY A 188 -8.01 -4.21 11.93
C GLY A 188 -7.66 -5.53 12.60
N ILE A 189 -7.19 -5.51 13.84
CA ILE A 189 -6.89 -6.69 14.64
C ILE A 189 -8.19 -7.45 14.95
N ALA A 190 -9.23 -6.77 15.42
CA ALA A 190 -10.52 -7.41 15.74
C ALA A 190 -11.09 -8.18 14.55
N ILE A 191 -11.19 -7.55 13.39
CA ILE A 191 -11.72 -8.22 12.19
C ILE A 191 -10.78 -9.29 11.64
N ALA A 192 -9.45 -9.18 11.85
CA ALA A 192 -8.52 -10.23 11.49
C ALA A 192 -8.78 -11.50 12.29
N TYR A 193 -9.09 -11.40 13.57
CA TYR A 193 -9.45 -12.55 14.42
C TYR A 193 -10.84 -13.11 14.08
N ILE A 194 -11.82 -12.26 13.77
CA ILE A 194 -13.19 -12.68 13.38
C ILE A 194 -13.16 -13.45 12.06
N PHE A 195 -12.47 -12.92 11.05
CA PHE A 195 -12.41 -13.52 9.72
C PHE A 195 -11.29 -14.54 9.53
N LYS A 196 -10.38 -14.68 10.54
CA LYS A 196 -9.15 -15.48 10.43
C LYS A 196 -8.31 -15.07 9.20
N ASP A 197 -8.09 -13.76 9.06
CA ASP A 197 -7.51 -13.15 7.88
C ASP A 197 -6.80 -11.83 8.24
N ASN A 198 -5.46 -11.82 8.21
CA ASN A 198 -4.65 -10.65 8.53
C ASN A 198 -4.98 -9.42 7.68
N ARG A 199 -5.46 -9.64 6.46
CA ARG A 199 -5.75 -8.59 5.49
C ARG A 199 -7.25 -8.25 5.37
N ALA A 200 -8.08 -8.68 6.33
CA ALA A 200 -9.51 -8.39 6.34
C ALA A 200 -9.78 -6.87 6.30
N PHE A 201 -9.06 -6.06 7.08
CA PHE A 201 -9.14 -4.60 7.03
C PHE A 201 -8.86 -4.05 5.63
N CYS A 202 -7.79 -4.50 4.99
CA CYS A 202 -7.39 -4.07 3.64
C CYS A 202 -8.41 -4.46 2.56
N LYS A 203 -9.18 -5.53 2.80
CA LYS A 203 -10.20 -6.04 1.87
C LYS A 203 -11.54 -5.35 2.02
N TYR A 204 -11.91 -4.96 3.24
CA TYR A 204 -13.29 -4.55 3.54
C TYR A 204 -13.43 -3.09 3.98
N LEU A 205 -12.49 -2.54 4.77
CA LEU A 205 -12.65 -1.23 5.38
C LEU A 205 -11.72 -0.14 4.82
N CYS A 206 -10.53 -0.50 4.36
CA CYS A 206 -9.53 0.49 3.96
C CYS A 206 -10.05 1.47 2.89
N PRO A 207 -10.25 2.76 3.20
CA PRO A 207 -10.84 3.75 2.27
C PRO A 207 -9.92 4.06 1.10
N ILE A 208 -8.60 3.99 1.30
CA ILE A 208 -7.59 4.27 0.27
C ILE A 208 -7.72 3.33 -0.93
N THR A 209 -8.34 2.16 -0.73
CA THR A 209 -8.60 1.18 -1.79
C THR A 209 -9.42 1.76 -2.94
N ILE A 210 -10.21 2.82 -2.71
CA ILE A 210 -11.02 3.49 -3.72
C ILE A 210 -10.14 4.14 -4.79
N PHE A 211 -9.01 4.73 -4.40
CA PHE A 211 -8.01 5.24 -5.35
C PHE A 211 -7.17 4.12 -5.97
N LEU A 212 -6.74 3.17 -5.15
CA LEU A 212 -5.81 2.13 -5.58
C LEU A 212 -6.40 1.18 -6.63
N LYS A 213 -7.66 0.78 -6.51
CA LYS A 213 -8.25 -0.24 -7.41
C LYS A 213 -8.36 0.20 -8.86
N PRO A 214 -8.91 1.39 -9.19
CA PRO A 214 -8.98 1.86 -10.56
C PRO A 214 -7.60 1.95 -11.22
N MET A 215 -6.63 2.50 -10.48
CA MET A 215 -5.26 2.67 -10.99
C MET A 215 -4.55 1.33 -11.14
N SER A 216 -4.75 0.40 -10.21
CA SER A 216 -4.19 -0.97 -10.28
C SER A 216 -4.72 -1.77 -11.46
N TYR A 217 -5.88 -1.45 -11.99
CA TYR A 217 -6.40 -2.08 -13.20
C TYR A 217 -5.47 -1.91 -14.40
N TYR A 218 -4.82 -0.74 -14.48
CA TYR A 218 -3.89 -0.39 -15.54
C TYR A 218 -2.42 -0.72 -15.22
N SER A 219 -2.15 -1.36 -14.08
CA SER A 219 -0.78 -1.61 -13.62
C SER A 219 0.07 -2.34 -14.66
N LEU A 220 1.32 -1.89 -14.79
CA LEU A 220 2.32 -2.50 -15.65
C LEU A 220 2.89 -3.77 -15.01
N LEU A 221 3.25 -3.68 -13.72
CA LEU A 221 3.76 -4.82 -12.94
C LEU A 221 2.60 -5.57 -12.31
N ARG A 222 2.50 -6.85 -12.63
CA ARG A 222 1.49 -7.76 -12.09
C ARG A 222 1.96 -9.20 -12.22
N VAL A 223 1.38 -10.08 -11.45
CA VAL A 223 1.63 -11.51 -11.58
C VAL A 223 0.86 -12.03 -12.79
N HIS A 224 1.55 -12.67 -13.71
CA HIS A 224 0.99 -13.31 -14.90
C HIS A 224 0.96 -14.82 -14.73
N CYS A 225 -0.09 -15.46 -15.22
CA CYS A 225 -0.21 -16.91 -15.32
C CYS A 225 -0.01 -17.37 -16.76
N ASP A 226 0.97 -18.24 -16.97
CA ASP A 226 1.12 -18.99 -18.24
C ASP A 226 0.10 -20.14 -18.25
N GLU A 227 -0.97 -19.97 -19.01
CA GLU A 227 -2.09 -20.91 -19.05
C GLU A 227 -1.69 -22.28 -19.61
N ASN A 228 -0.70 -22.32 -20.50
CA ASN A 228 -0.21 -23.57 -21.11
C ASN A 228 0.55 -24.44 -20.10
N LYS A 229 1.13 -23.82 -19.06
CA LYS A 229 1.84 -24.52 -17.98
C LYS A 229 0.97 -24.77 -16.74
N CYS A 230 -0.16 -24.08 -16.64
CA CYS A 230 -0.98 -24.13 -15.44
C CYS A 230 -1.77 -25.44 -15.38
N VAL A 231 -1.49 -26.25 -14.35
CA VAL A 231 -2.21 -27.53 -14.07
C VAL A 231 -3.43 -27.34 -13.18
N HIS A 232 -3.91 -26.12 -12.98
CA HIS A 232 -5.12 -25.76 -12.20
C HIS A 232 -5.17 -26.34 -10.77
N CYS A 233 -4.01 -26.57 -10.13
CA CYS A 233 -3.95 -27.14 -8.78
C CYS A 233 -4.42 -26.21 -7.65
N ASN A 234 -4.70 -24.93 -7.94
CA ASN A 234 -5.22 -23.88 -7.05
C ASN A 234 -4.36 -23.61 -5.78
N LYS A 235 -3.10 -24.06 -5.71
CA LYS A 235 -2.20 -23.73 -4.61
C LYS A 235 -2.00 -22.22 -4.46
N CYS A 236 -1.89 -21.51 -5.59
CA CYS A 236 -1.75 -20.05 -5.62
C CYS A 236 -2.92 -19.31 -4.94
N LEU A 237 -4.14 -19.83 -5.03
CA LEU A 237 -5.31 -19.23 -4.37
C LEU A 237 -5.25 -19.42 -2.86
N LYS A 238 -4.81 -20.60 -2.40
CA LYS A 238 -4.74 -20.94 -0.97
C LYS A 238 -3.71 -20.11 -0.22
N VAL A 239 -2.64 -19.67 -0.89
CA VAL A 239 -1.57 -18.88 -0.26
C VAL A 239 -1.73 -17.38 -0.42
N CYS A 240 -2.68 -16.93 -1.24
CA CYS A 240 -2.87 -15.51 -1.52
C CYS A 240 -3.50 -14.77 -0.33
N PRO A 241 -2.77 -13.84 0.34
CA PRO A 241 -3.31 -13.11 1.49
C PRO A 241 -4.47 -12.19 1.12
N MET A 242 -4.62 -11.85 -0.17
CA MET A 242 -5.67 -10.96 -0.67
C MET A 242 -6.83 -11.69 -1.36
N ASN A 243 -6.82 -13.05 -1.38
CA ASN A 243 -7.78 -13.89 -2.12
C ASN A 243 -7.92 -13.50 -3.61
N VAL A 244 -6.78 -13.18 -4.26
CA VAL A 244 -6.73 -12.88 -5.70
C VAL A 244 -6.65 -14.17 -6.48
N GLU A 245 -7.51 -14.31 -7.50
CA GLU A 245 -7.51 -15.47 -8.40
C GLU A 245 -6.46 -15.30 -9.49
N VAL A 246 -5.16 -15.35 -9.10
CA VAL A 246 -4.02 -15.08 -10.02
C VAL A 246 -3.95 -16.01 -11.22
N ASN A 247 -4.51 -17.22 -11.13
CA ASN A 247 -4.61 -18.17 -12.24
C ASN A 247 -5.65 -17.74 -13.30
N LYS A 248 -6.51 -16.76 -12.98
CA LYS A 248 -7.47 -16.15 -13.91
C LYS A 248 -7.10 -14.72 -14.29
N GLU A 249 -6.01 -14.18 -13.73
CA GLU A 249 -5.60 -12.78 -13.88
C GLU A 249 -5.14 -12.44 -15.30
N SER A 250 -4.46 -13.37 -15.97
CA SER A 250 -4.04 -13.21 -17.34
C SER A 250 -5.17 -12.89 -18.31
N ARG A 251 -6.38 -13.39 -18.00
CA ARG A 251 -7.60 -13.18 -18.80
C ARG A 251 -8.42 -11.96 -18.34
N ASN A 252 -8.36 -11.63 -17.07
CA ASN A 252 -9.21 -10.58 -16.50
C ASN A 252 -8.46 -9.72 -15.49
N ARG A 253 -7.95 -8.57 -15.93
CA ARG A 253 -7.26 -7.58 -15.10
C ARG A 253 -8.03 -7.19 -13.83
N LYS A 254 -9.37 -7.20 -13.88
CA LYS A 254 -10.23 -6.84 -12.75
C LYS A 254 -10.00 -7.74 -11.53
N ASN A 255 -9.67 -9.00 -11.73
CA ASN A 255 -9.41 -9.93 -10.63
C ASN A 255 -8.13 -9.60 -9.88
N GLY A 256 -7.11 -9.04 -10.56
CA GLY A 256 -5.81 -8.70 -10.01
C GLY A 256 -5.70 -7.35 -9.32
N THR A 257 -6.73 -6.52 -9.37
CA THR A 257 -6.68 -5.15 -8.81
C THR A 257 -6.39 -5.11 -7.30
N ASP A 258 -6.56 -6.20 -6.59
CA ASP A 258 -6.23 -6.35 -5.17
C ASP A 258 -4.86 -7.02 -4.92
N CYS A 259 -4.08 -7.34 -5.96
CA CYS A 259 -2.75 -7.96 -5.82
C CYS A 259 -1.75 -6.98 -5.20
N ILE A 260 -1.09 -7.41 -4.12
CA ILE A 260 -0.09 -6.62 -3.38
C ILE A 260 1.36 -6.97 -3.78
N LEU A 261 1.55 -7.73 -4.84
CA LEU A 261 2.85 -8.18 -5.35
C LEU A 261 3.75 -8.86 -4.31
N CYS A 262 3.15 -9.63 -3.39
CA CYS A 262 3.93 -10.39 -2.38
C CYS A 262 4.66 -11.61 -2.94
N TYR A 263 4.28 -12.07 -4.14
CA TYR A 263 4.87 -13.22 -4.88
C TYR A 263 4.83 -14.56 -4.12
N GLU A 264 4.01 -14.71 -3.09
CA GLU A 264 3.88 -16.02 -2.41
C GLU A 264 3.28 -17.09 -3.34
N CYS A 265 2.36 -16.68 -4.23
CA CYS A 265 1.77 -17.57 -5.23
C CYS A 265 2.81 -18.09 -6.25
N THR A 266 3.82 -17.29 -6.60
CA THR A 266 4.88 -17.72 -7.54
C THR A 266 5.83 -18.73 -6.90
N LYS A 267 6.11 -18.59 -5.60
CA LYS A 267 6.95 -19.53 -4.83
C LYS A 267 6.28 -20.90 -4.68
N GLU A 268 4.97 -20.92 -4.46
CA GLU A 268 4.19 -22.14 -4.23
C GLU A 268 3.71 -22.82 -5.53
N CYS A 269 4.00 -22.23 -6.70
CA CYS A 269 3.59 -22.81 -7.98
C CYS A 269 4.52 -23.98 -8.38
N PRO A 270 4.03 -25.26 -8.38
CA PRO A 270 4.88 -26.42 -8.62
C PRO A 270 5.43 -26.47 -10.05
N VAL A 271 4.69 -25.92 -11.00
CA VAL A 271 5.03 -25.92 -12.44
C VAL A 271 5.60 -24.59 -12.92
N LYS A 272 5.85 -23.63 -11.98
CA LYS A 272 6.37 -22.29 -12.29
C LYS A 272 5.60 -21.56 -13.41
N ALA A 273 4.28 -21.77 -13.44
CA ALA A 273 3.38 -21.09 -14.39
C ALA A 273 3.16 -19.62 -14.06
N LEU A 274 3.45 -19.18 -12.81
CA LEU A 274 3.30 -17.80 -12.37
C LEU A 274 4.63 -17.05 -12.43
N ARG A 275 4.61 -15.85 -12.99
CA ARG A 275 5.77 -14.96 -13.15
C ARG A 275 5.41 -13.47 -12.97
#